data_9d95d02ab307449ef39175572a6cb1ef
#
_entry.id   9d95d02ab307449ef39175572a6cb1ef
#
_cell.length_a   1.000
_cell.length_b   1.000
_cell.length_c   1.000
_cell.angle_alpha   90.00
_cell.angle_beta   90.00
_cell.angle_gamma   90.00
#
_symmetry.space_group_name_H-M   'P 1'
#
loop_
_entity.id
_entity.type
_entity.pdbx_description
1 polymer ?
#
loop_
_entity_poly.entity_id
_entity_poly.type
_entity_poly.pdbx_seq_one_letter_code
_entity_poly.pdbx_strand_id
1 'polypeptide(L)'
;MITVEREKWAECIDALMPLCIEVHNIDEQKTYGLELDFDSDLYIESEKNGQFHCLVMRKDGAPIGFHWITMNPLARFKGKWQACTDAIFVKPEHRRHSNFLIKCSEDYIKQLGCFTWALATLDACYRGAMWERKGFEKAETIFMKKV
;
A
#
# COMPACT_ATOMS: atom_id res chain seq x y z
N MET A 1 -7.62 1.92 -21.55
CA MET A 1 -6.33 1.27 -21.23
C MET A 1 -6.08 1.37 -19.72
N ILE A 2 -5.52 0.33 -19.13
CA ILE A 2 -5.17 0.32 -17.70
C ILE A 2 -3.66 0.38 -17.57
N THR A 3 -3.17 1.31 -16.74
CA THR A 3 -1.74 1.46 -16.41
C THR A 3 -1.53 1.37 -14.91
N VAL A 4 -0.33 0.98 -14.50
CA VAL A 4 0.16 1.06 -13.13
C VAL A 4 1.54 1.70 -13.20
N GLU A 5 1.67 2.88 -12.62
CA GLU A 5 2.90 3.66 -12.69
C GLU A 5 3.24 4.26 -11.31
N ARG A 6 4.54 4.49 -11.09
CA ARG A 6 4.99 5.26 -9.93
C ARG A 6 4.68 6.73 -10.16
N GLU A 7 4.01 7.34 -9.20
CA GLU A 7 3.72 8.78 -9.19
C GLU A 7 4.26 9.43 -7.92
N LYS A 8 4.61 10.70 -7.97
CA LYS A 8 5.01 11.44 -6.78
C LYS A 8 3.79 11.77 -5.93
N TRP A 9 3.95 11.68 -4.61
CA TRP A 9 2.90 11.99 -3.64
C TRP A 9 2.22 13.34 -3.92
N ALA A 10 3.02 14.41 -4.04
CA ALA A 10 2.50 15.74 -4.24
C ALA A 10 1.70 15.92 -5.55
N GLU A 11 1.94 15.07 -6.54
CA GLU A 11 1.29 15.13 -7.85
C GLU A 11 0.01 14.30 -7.92
N CYS A 12 -0.11 13.24 -7.11
CA CYS A 12 -1.23 12.31 -7.22
C CYS A 12 -2.22 12.35 -6.05
N ILE A 13 -1.85 12.91 -4.88
CA ILE A 13 -2.68 12.78 -3.67
C ILE A 13 -4.07 13.40 -3.80
N ASP A 14 -4.20 14.54 -4.45
CA ASP A 14 -5.51 15.18 -4.64
C ASP A 14 -6.45 14.30 -5.46
N ALA A 15 -5.93 13.67 -6.51
CA ALA A 15 -6.72 12.75 -7.35
C ALA A 15 -7.03 11.43 -6.64
N LEU A 16 -6.18 11.00 -5.69
CA LEU A 16 -6.37 9.78 -4.90
C LEU A 16 -7.27 9.99 -3.69
N MET A 17 -7.48 11.22 -3.23
CA MET A 17 -8.22 11.52 -2.01
C MET A 17 -9.59 10.81 -1.91
N PRO A 18 -10.43 10.76 -2.95
CA PRO A 18 -11.69 10.03 -2.87
C PRO A 18 -11.51 8.54 -2.57
N LEU A 19 -10.46 7.90 -3.12
CA LEU A 19 -10.14 6.50 -2.87
C LEU A 19 -9.63 6.30 -1.44
N CYS A 20 -8.83 7.23 -0.94
CA CYS A 20 -8.28 7.20 0.41
C CYS A 20 -9.40 7.32 1.47
N ILE A 21 -10.37 8.21 1.24
CA ILE A 21 -11.55 8.35 2.10
C ILE A 21 -12.35 7.05 2.12
N GLU A 22 -12.56 6.43 0.96
CA GLU A 22 -13.32 5.19 0.86
C GLU A 22 -12.63 4.05 1.65
N VAL A 23 -11.32 3.85 1.48
CA VAL A 23 -10.60 2.80 2.21
C VAL A 23 -10.54 3.09 3.70
N HIS A 24 -10.38 4.35 4.11
CA HIS A 24 -10.39 4.74 5.51
C HIS A 24 -11.71 4.39 6.18
N ASN A 25 -12.83 4.71 5.54
CA ASN A 25 -14.17 4.42 6.08
C ASN A 25 -14.46 2.91 6.18
N ILE A 26 -13.91 2.10 5.29
CA ILE A 26 -14.08 0.64 5.31
C ILE A 26 -13.28 0.01 6.46
N ASP A 27 -11.99 0.34 6.59
CA ASP A 27 -11.04 -0.41 7.39
C ASP A 27 -10.51 0.37 8.61
N GLU A 28 -9.94 1.54 8.38
CA GLU A 28 -9.09 2.22 9.36
C GLU A 28 -9.90 2.94 10.44
N GLN A 29 -11.04 3.52 10.08
CA GLN A 29 -11.91 4.20 11.03
C GLN A 29 -12.35 3.27 12.15
N LYS A 30 -12.67 2.01 11.83
CA LYS A 30 -13.07 1.01 12.82
C LYS A 30 -11.92 0.60 13.73
N THR A 31 -10.70 0.58 13.21
CA THR A 31 -9.51 0.13 13.94
C THR A 31 -8.91 1.23 14.81
N TYR A 32 -8.75 2.43 14.25
CA TYR A 32 -8.04 3.53 14.92
C TYR A 32 -8.96 4.55 15.56
N GLY A 33 -10.16 4.78 15.01
CA GLY A 33 -11.11 5.79 15.49
C GLY A 33 -10.62 7.22 15.30
N LEU A 34 -9.75 7.45 14.31
CA LEU A 34 -9.17 8.74 13.98
C LEU A 34 -9.70 9.23 12.64
N GLU A 35 -9.78 10.55 12.50
CA GLU A 35 -10.06 11.17 11.20
C GLU A 35 -8.84 11.09 10.30
N LEU A 36 -9.09 11.02 8.98
CA LEU A 36 -8.04 11.00 7.99
C LEU A 36 -7.42 12.40 7.85
N ASP A 37 -6.14 12.50 8.18
CA ASP A 37 -5.37 13.74 8.09
C ASP A 37 -3.92 13.39 7.72
N PHE A 38 -3.57 13.54 6.44
CA PHE A 38 -2.26 13.14 5.95
C PHE A 38 -1.16 14.12 6.33
N ASP A 39 -0.09 13.61 6.92
CA ASP A 39 1.18 14.31 7.04
C ASP A 39 1.91 14.27 5.69
N SER A 40 1.55 15.18 4.79
CA SER A 40 2.12 15.24 3.44
C SER A 40 3.62 15.48 3.45
N ASP A 41 4.14 16.27 4.40
CA ASP A 41 5.58 16.53 4.51
C ASP A 41 6.35 15.24 4.83
N LEU A 42 5.80 14.39 5.70
CA LEU A 42 6.39 13.09 6.02
C LEU A 42 6.44 12.17 4.78
N TYR A 43 5.36 12.09 4.01
CA TYR A 43 5.34 11.30 2.78
C TYR A 43 6.33 11.83 1.74
N ILE A 44 6.38 13.14 1.52
CA ILE A 44 7.29 13.78 0.57
C ILE A 44 8.76 13.55 0.97
N GLU A 45 9.10 13.70 2.25
CA GLU A 45 10.45 13.47 2.76
C GLU A 45 10.85 11.98 2.63
N SER A 46 9.95 11.07 2.99
CA SER A 46 10.19 9.63 2.84
C SER A 46 10.38 9.22 1.37
N GLU A 47 9.64 9.86 0.46
CA GLU A 47 9.79 9.66 -0.99
C GLU A 47 11.15 10.14 -1.50
N LYS A 48 11.62 11.31 -1.05
CA LYS A 48 12.96 11.83 -1.37
C LYS A 48 14.07 10.91 -0.91
N ASN A 49 13.90 10.29 0.24
CA ASN A 49 14.85 9.35 0.83
C ASN A 49 14.75 7.93 0.23
N GLY A 50 13.87 7.70 -0.73
CA GLY A 50 13.65 6.40 -1.33
C GLY A 50 12.95 5.38 -0.44
N GLN A 51 12.35 5.82 0.66
CA GLN A 51 11.67 4.94 1.64
C GLN A 51 10.16 4.86 1.44
N PHE A 52 9.61 5.66 0.55
CA PHE A 52 8.19 5.62 0.18
C PHE A 52 8.01 5.65 -1.33
N HIS A 53 7.11 4.82 -1.83
CA HIS A 53 6.78 4.71 -3.24
C HIS A 53 5.27 4.62 -3.42
N CYS A 54 4.71 5.46 -4.27
CA CYS A 54 3.31 5.42 -4.63
C CYS A 54 3.13 4.84 -6.03
N LEU A 55 2.47 3.69 -6.15
CA LEU A 55 2.00 3.15 -7.41
C LEU A 55 0.53 3.52 -7.59
N VAL A 56 0.20 4.10 -8.73
CA VAL A 56 -1.19 4.48 -9.06
C VAL A 56 -1.67 3.66 -10.24
N MET A 57 -2.81 3.01 -10.06
CA MET A 57 -3.50 2.32 -11.14
C MET A 57 -4.56 3.24 -11.75
N ARG A 58 -4.43 3.49 -13.05
CA ARG A 58 -5.36 4.34 -13.79
C ARG A 58 -6.05 3.56 -14.91
N LYS A 59 -7.29 3.94 -15.16
CA LYS A 59 -8.06 3.49 -16.33
C LYS A 59 -8.44 4.73 -17.13
N ASP A 60 -7.95 4.81 -18.38
CA ASP A 60 -8.19 5.94 -19.26
C ASP A 60 -7.88 7.30 -18.58
N GLY A 61 -6.78 7.32 -17.80
CA GLY A 61 -6.30 8.49 -17.06
C GLY A 61 -6.91 8.67 -15.65
N ALA A 62 -8.08 8.10 -15.37
CA ALA A 62 -8.72 8.22 -14.06
C ALA A 62 -8.13 7.22 -13.05
N PRO A 63 -7.84 7.62 -11.79
CA PRO A 63 -7.33 6.71 -10.78
C PRO A 63 -8.44 5.75 -10.34
N ILE A 64 -8.12 4.45 -10.36
CA ILE A 64 -9.02 3.37 -9.95
C ILE A 64 -8.46 2.51 -8.83
N GLY A 65 -7.20 2.71 -8.47
CA GLY A 65 -6.54 2.02 -7.39
C GLY A 65 -5.16 2.57 -7.11
N PHE A 66 -4.56 2.17 -6.00
CA PHE A 66 -3.20 2.56 -5.63
C PHE A 66 -2.56 1.52 -4.72
N HIS A 67 -1.25 1.55 -4.65
CA HIS A 67 -0.45 0.82 -3.66
C HIS A 67 0.65 1.73 -3.13
N TRP A 68 0.62 1.99 -1.84
CA TRP A 68 1.64 2.73 -1.12
C TRP A 68 2.59 1.76 -0.44
N ILE A 69 3.85 1.90 -0.74
CA ILE A 69 4.91 0.97 -0.32
C ILE A 69 5.93 1.75 0.51
N THR A 70 6.21 1.29 1.71
CA THR A 70 7.33 1.75 2.50
C THR A 70 8.49 0.76 2.41
N MET A 71 9.71 1.25 2.40
CA MET A 71 10.91 0.44 2.45
C MET A 71 11.62 0.62 3.79
N ASN A 72 11.88 -0.49 4.46
CA ASN A 72 12.51 -0.50 5.77
C ASN A 72 13.78 -1.37 5.76
N PRO A 73 14.92 -0.85 6.25
CA PRO A 73 16.10 -1.68 6.42
C PRO A 73 15.86 -2.69 7.54
N LEU A 74 16.26 -3.93 7.32
CA LEU A 74 16.24 -4.95 8.35
C LEU A 74 17.56 -4.87 9.14
N ALA A 75 17.59 -4.04 10.20
CA ALA A 75 18.81 -3.74 10.94
C ALA A 75 19.53 -4.98 11.50
N ARG A 76 18.80 -6.06 11.78
CA ARG A 76 19.36 -7.34 12.24
C ARG A 76 20.01 -8.14 11.11
N PHE A 77 19.75 -7.78 9.86
CA PHE A 77 20.23 -8.48 8.66
C PHE A 77 20.83 -7.46 7.69
N LYS A 78 22.08 -7.09 7.94
CA LYS A 78 22.79 -6.02 7.21
C LYS A 78 22.63 -6.16 5.69
N GLY A 79 22.23 -5.06 5.06
CA GLY A 79 22.06 -4.97 3.60
C GLY A 79 20.74 -5.54 3.08
N LYS A 80 19.85 -6.04 3.95
CA LYS A 80 18.53 -6.51 3.58
C LYS A 80 17.46 -5.44 3.83
N TRP A 81 16.55 -5.29 2.88
CA TRP A 81 15.42 -4.36 2.93
C TRP A 81 14.10 -5.11 2.82
N GLN A 82 13.12 -4.64 3.54
CA GLN A 82 11.75 -5.13 3.46
C GLN A 82 10.85 -4.05 2.87
N ALA A 83 10.07 -4.41 1.86
CA ALA A 83 8.94 -3.61 1.42
C ALA A 83 7.74 -3.92 2.30
N CYS A 84 7.06 -2.89 2.79
CA CYS A 84 5.82 -3.02 3.54
C CYS A 84 4.71 -2.28 2.82
N THR A 85 3.53 -2.89 2.71
CA THR A 85 2.34 -2.19 2.25
C THR A 85 1.85 -1.24 3.34
N ASP A 86 1.87 0.07 3.06
CA ASP A 86 1.21 1.08 3.88
C ASP A 86 -0.30 1.05 3.61
N ALA A 87 -0.69 1.11 2.33
CA ALA A 87 -2.07 0.94 1.90
C ALA A 87 -2.13 0.36 0.49
N ILE A 88 -3.11 -0.49 0.22
CA ILE A 88 -3.42 -0.98 -1.12
C ILE A 88 -4.94 -1.02 -1.30
N PHE A 89 -5.41 -0.45 -2.40
CA PHE A 89 -6.84 -0.37 -2.68
C PHE A 89 -7.11 -0.38 -4.18
N VAL A 90 -8.21 -1.03 -4.55
CA VAL A 90 -8.81 -0.95 -5.90
C VAL A 90 -10.31 -0.75 -5.71
N LYS A 91 -10.87 0.24 -6.40
CA LYS A 91 -12.31 0.51 -6.39
C LYS A 91 -13.10 -0.78 -6.61
N PRO A 92 -14.22 -1.00 -5.88
CA PRO A 92 -15.00 -2.24 -5.96
C PRO A 92 -15.38 -2.64 -7.39
N GLU A 93 -15.81 -1.70 -8.21
CA GLU A 93 -16.21 -1.92 -9.60
C GLU A 93 -15.04 -2.28 -10.54
N HIS A 94 -13.80 -2.08 -10.06
CA HIS A 94 -12.57 -2.37 -10.81
C HIS A 94 -11.76 -3.54 -10.22
N ARG A 95 -12.25 -4.24 -9.20
CA ARG A 95 -11.52 -5.32 -8.49
C ARG A 95 -11.06 -6.46 -9.39
N ARG A 96 -11.70 -6.68 -10.53
CA ARG A 96 -11.24 -7.63 -11.55
C ARG A 96 -9.81 -7.34 -12.03
N HIS A 97 -9.33 -6.12 -11.85
CA HIS A 97 -7.98 -5.70 -12.23
C HIS A 97 -6.98 -5.73 -11.06
N SER A 98 -7.37 -6.14 -9.87
CA SER A 98 -6.49 -6.17 -8.68
C SER A 98 -5.26 -7.03 -8.89
N ASN A 99 -5.39 -8.15 -9.63
CA ASN A 99 -4.24 -9.00 -9.94
C ASN A 99 -3.18 -8.27 -10.76
N PHE A 100 -3.57 -7.37 -11.62
CA PHE A 100 -2.63 -6.55 -12.40
C PHE A 100 -1.86 -5.58 -11.50
N LEU A 101 -2.53 -4.88 -10.57
CA LEU A 101 -1.86 -4.03 -9.60
C LEU A 101 -0.88 -4.82 -8.74
N ILE A 102 -1.31 -5.98 -8.20
CA ILE A 102 -0.47 -6.82 -7.35
C ILE A 102 0.78 -7.30 -8.12
N LYS A 103 0.62 -7.74 -9.38
CA LYS A 103 1.73 -8.18 -10.23
C LYS A 103 2.73 -7.05 -10.50
N CYS A 104 2.23 -5.88 -10.88
CA CYS A 104 3.08 -4.70 -11.09
C CYS A 104 3.81 -4.29 -9.81
N SER A 105 3.14 -4.37 -8.66
CA SER A 105 3.73 -4.09 -7.35
C SER A 105 4.85 -5.08 -7.01
N GLU A 106 4.63 -6.37 -7.23
CA GLU A 106 5.65 -7.39 -7.00
C GLU A 106 6.88 -7.17 -7.88
N ASP A 107 6.69 -6.90 -9.16
CA ASP A 107 7.78 -6.64 -10.10
C ASP A 107 8.55 -5.36 -9.70
N TYR A 108 7.83 -4.32 -9.27
CA TYR A 108 8.44 -3.08 -8.79
C TYR A 108 9.26 -3.30 -7.51
N ILE A 109 8.74 -4.02 -6.53
CA ILE A 109 9.41 -4.35 -5.28
C ILE A 109 10.68 -5.18 -5.55
N LYS A 110 10.65 -6.12 -6.49
CA LYS A 110 11.83 -6.87 -6.93
C LYS A 110 12.89 -5.95 -7.53
N GLN A 111 12.49 -4.98 -8.35
CA GLN A 111 13.42 -3.98 -8.93
C GLN A 111 14.07 -3.09 -7.88
N LEU A 112 13.38 -2.81 -6.77
CA LEU A 112 13.93 -2.08 -5.63
C LEU A 112 14.98 -2.89 -4.84
N GLY A 113 15.12 -4.19 -5.12
CA GLY A 113 16.06 -5.07 -4.43
C GLY A 113 15.64 -5.47 -3.02
N CYS A 114 14.34 -5.42 -2.71
CA CYS A 114 13.82 -5.86 -1.41
C CYS A 114 13.94 -7.37 -1.24
N PHE A 115 14.27 -7.80 -0.03
CA PHE A 115 14.35 -9.21 0.34
C PHE A 115 12.96 -9.84 0.53
N THR A 116 12.04 -9.09 1.13
CA THR A 116 10.66 -9.53 1.38
C THR A 116 9.66 -8.41 1.10
N TRP A 117 8.43 -8.80 0.87
CA TRP A 117 7.26 -7.93 0.85
C TRP A 117 6.31 -8.38 1.96
N ALA A 118 6.09 -7.50 2.95
CA ALA A 118 5.17 -7.71 4.05
C ALA A 118 3.92 -6.84 3.89
N LEU A 119 2.79 -7.35 4.31
CA LEU A 119 1.55 -6.60 4.42
C LEU A 119 0.73 -7.09 5.61
N ALA A 120 -0.12 -6.22 6.12
CA ALA A 120 -1.08 -6.54 7.16
C ALA A 120 -2.51 -6.47 6.63
N THR A 121 -3.39 -7.27 7.18
CA THR A 121 -4.84 -7.10 7.01
C THR A 121 -5.46 -6.79 8.36
N LEU A 122 -6.29 -5.75 8.43
CA LEU A 122 -6.99 -5.40 9.66
C LEU A 122 -8.09 -6.42 9.96
N ASP A 123 -8.26 -6.79 11.22
CA ASP A 123 -9.30 -7.75 11.63
C ASP A 123 -10.70 -7.27 11.24
N ALA A 124 -10.94 -5.95 11.24
CA ALA A 124 -12.20 -5.35 10.81
C ALA A 124 -12.55 -5.69 9.33
N CYS A 125 -11.55 -5.98 8.52
CA CYS A 125 -11.69 -6.33 7.10
C CYS A 125 -10.64 -7.37 6.67
N TYR A 126 -10.66 -8.52 7.33
CA TYR A 126 -9.64 -9.57 7.14
C TYR A 126 -9.68 -10.17 5.72
N ARG A 127 -8.52 -10.24 5.07
CA ARG A 127 -8.35 -10.76 3.71
C ARG A 127 -7.21 -11.79 3.57
N GLY A 128 -6.83 -12.43 4.67
CA GLY A 128 -5.70 -13.37 4.72
C GLY A 128 -5.77 -14.46 3.67
N ALA A 129 -6.93 -15.08 3.49
CA ALA A 129 -7.11 -16.16 2.49
C ALA A 129 -6.83 -15.69 1.06
N MET A 130 -7.17 -14.43 0.73
CA MET A 130 -6.85 -13.85 -0.58
C MET A 130 -5.33 -13.73 -0.76
N TRP A 131 -4.62 -13.22 0.24
CA TRP A 131 -3.17 -13.03 0.18
C TRP A 131 -2.42 -14.36 0.16
N GLU A 132 -2.87 -15.37 0.91
CA GLU A 132 -2.31 -16.72 0.85
C GLU A 132 -2.40 -17.31 -0.55
N ARG A 133 -3.52 -17.11 -1.25
CA ARG A 133 -3.65 -17.52 -2.67
C ARG A 133 -2.69 -16.78 -3.61
N LYS A 134 -2.12 -15.65 -3.19
CA LYS A 134 -1.11 -14.88 -3.92
C LYS A 134 0.33 -15.27 -3.55
N GLY A 135 0.51 -16.29 -2.73
CA GLY A 135 1.82 -16.78 -2.31
C GLY A 135 2.36 -16.14 -1.03
N PHE A 136 1.57 -15.35 -0.33
CA PHE A 136 1.94 -14.84 0.99
C PHE A 136 1.73 -15.90 2.06
N GLU A 137 2.63 -15.94 3.04
CA GLU A 137 2.52 -16.79 4.21
C GLU A 137 2.28 -15.93 5.46
N LYS A 138 1.47 -16.42 6.38
CA LYS A 138 1.26 -15.75 7.66
C LYS A 138 2.56 -15.77 8.46
N ALA A 139 3.16 -14.60 8.66
CA ALA A 139 4.47 -14.47 9.30
C ALA A 139 4.39 -14.05 10.77
N GLU A 140 3.45 -13.17 11.12
CA GLU A 140 3.32 -12.64 12.48
C GLU A 140 1.89 -12.20 12.81
N THR A 141 1.64 -12.00 14.09
CA THR A 141 0.40 -11.42 14.61
C THR A 141 0.73 -10.16 15.38
N ILE A 142 0.05 -9.05 15.09
CA ILE A 142 0.26 -7.75 15.71
C ILE A 142 -0.84 -7.50 16.75
N PHE A 143 -0.44 -7.09 17.95
CA PHE A 143 -1.33 -6.64 19.00
C PHE A 143 -1.18 -5.13 19.19
N MET A 144 -2.28 -4.41 19.30
CA MET A 144 -2.30 -2.96 19.53
C MET A 144 -3.04 -2.61 20.81
N LYS A 145 -2.56 -1.58 21.50
CA LYS A 145 -3.20 -0.99 22.67
C LYS A 145 -3.21 0.54 22.53
N LYS A 146 -4.37 1.14 22.67
CA LYS A 146 -4.46 2.61 22.80
C LYS A 146 -3.91 3.01 24.17
N VAL A 147 -3.00 3.95 24.19
CA VAL A 147 -2.31 4.42 25.41
C VAL A 147 -2.57 5.90 25.66
#